data_06b192f62b2a31e4a0eabb66a85377e0
#
_entry.id   06b192f62b2a31e4a0eabb66a85377e0
#
_cell.length_a   1.000
_cell.length_b   1.000
_cell.length_c   1.000
_cell.angle_alpha   90.00
_cell.angle_beta   90.00
_cell.angle_gamma   90.00
#
_symmetry.space_group_name_H-M   'P 1'
#
loop_
_entity.id
_entity.type
_entity.pdbx_description
1 polymer ?
#
loop_
_entity_poly.entity_id
_entity_poly.type
_entity_poly.pdbx_seq_one_letter_code
_entity_poly.pdbx_strand_id
1 'polypeptide(L)'
;TTVDGMPGLTLHAGDLDSYVTDIADLTADYDVVVADSPGVLPGWAERGLAVVQLMREPLDIALPEGHPLGARSSLSPADLADQTWIGTPEGLPFDRILRRIEGANGTPARIAQRFADNGIVESLVAAGHGIAILPRYTTRDRENGLITRPLTGVRASRLISVLMRPDRAERPSVRAVVTALRDEAARFEAQHTG
;
A
#
# COMPACT_ATOMS: atom_id res chain seq x y z
N THR A 1 -14.90 5.73 17.33
CA THR A 1 -15.74 5.50 16.15
C THR A 1 -16.66 4.34 16.44
N THR A 2 -17.95 4.49 16.21
CA THR A 2 -18.95 3.43 16.38
C THR A 2 -18.98 2.60 15.10
N VAL A 3 -19.05 1.28 15.22
CA VAL A 3 -19.28 0.40 14.08
C VAL A 3 -20.78 0.35 13.82
N ASP A 4 -21.22 0.74 12.62
CA ASP A 4 -22.64 0.77 12.25
C ASP A 4 -23.27 -0.62 12.44
N GLY A 5 -24.42 -0.64 13.14
CA GLY A 5 -25.17 -1.87 13.42
C GLY A 5 -24.77 -2.64 14.68
N MET A 6 -23.78 -2.16 15.47
CA MET A 6 -23.42 -2.79 16.77
C MET A 6 -23.45 -1.78 17.91
N PRO A 7 -24.59 -1.58 18.56
CA PRO A 7 -24.68 -0.72 19.74
C PRO A 7 -23.79 -1.28 20.87
N GLY A 8 -22.93 -0.41 21.43
CA GLY A 8 -22.01 -0.75 22.52
C GLY A 8 -20.62 -1.22 22.09
N LEU A 9 -20.30 -1.29 20.79
CA LEU A 9 -18.95 -1.52 20.32
C LEU A 9 -18.21 -0.19 20.15
N THR A 10 -17.12 -0.01 20.89
CA THR A 10 -16.19 1.11 20.72
C THR A 10 -14.92 0.62 20.05
N LEU A 11 -14.57 1.26 18.92
CA LEU A 11 -13.34 0.97 18.18
C LEU A 11 -12.25 1.98 18.57
N HIS A 12 -11.10 1.48 19.03
CA HIS A 12 -9.88 2.25 19.21
C HIS A 12 -8.94 1.88 18.07
N ALA A 13 -8.68 2.84 17.18
CA ALA A 13 -7.76 2.67 16.05
C ALA A 13 -6.52 3.52 16.25
N GLY A 14 -5.37 2.99 15.87
CA GLY A 14 -4.08 3.70 15.86
C GLY A 14 -3.29 3.30 14.62
N ASP A 15 -2.46 4.22 14.15
CA ASP A 15 -1.46 3.97 13.13
C ASP A 15 -0.12 3.71 13.81
N LEU A 16 0.58 2.67 13.38
CA LEU A 16 1.84 2.25 13.96
C LEU A 16 2.90 2.13 12.86
N ASP A 17 4.04 2.70 13.15
CA ASP A 17 5.20 2.60 12.28
C ASP A 17 5.73 1.15 12.28
N SER A 18 5.45 0.44 11.20
CA SER A 18 5.85 -0.97 11.00
C SER A 18 7.35 -1.15 10.74
N TYR A 19 8.12 -0.06 10.66
CA TYR A 19 9.58 -0.15 10.46
C TYR A 19 10.34 -0.54 11.73
N VAL A 20 9.73 -0.38 12.88
CA VAL A 20 10.36 -0.60 14.19
C VAL A 20 9.93 -1.92 14.82
N THR A 21 8.78 -2.46 14.43
CA THR A 21 8.18 -3.64 15.07
C THR A 21 7.71 -4.65 14.01
N ASP A 22 7.93 -5.94 14.25
CA ASP A 22 7.31 -6.97 13.43
C ASP A 22 5.78 -6.87 13.57
N ILE A 23 5.10 -6.66 12.45
CA ILE A 23 3.65 -6.48 12.39
C ILE A 23 2.91 -7.62 13.09
N ALA A 24 3.43 -8.85 13.00
CA ALA A 24 2.83 -10.00 13.65
C ALA A 24 2.85 -9.90 15.19
N ASP A 25 3.85 -9.23 15.77
CA ASP A 25 3.95 -9.04 17.22
C ASP A 25 2.85 -8.11 17.74
N LEU A 26 2.36 -7.19 16.93
CA LEU A 26 1.27 -6.28 17.28
C LEU A 26 -0.03 -7.03 17.61
N THR A 27 -0.21 -8.25 17.13
CA THR A 27 -1.37 -9.08 17.48
C THR A 27 -1.43 -9.49 18.96
N ALA A 28 -0.35 -9.29 19.71
CA ALA A 28 -0.36 -9.47 21.17
C ALA A 28 -1.19 -8.37 21.85
N ASP A 29 -1.07 -7.13 21.39
CA ASP A 29 -1.67 -5.96 22.00
C ASP A 29 -3.00 -5.55 21.35
N TYR A 30 -3.16 -5.81 20.03
CA TYR A 30 -4.34 -5.44 19.26
C TYR A 30 -5.19 -6.65 18.88
N ASP A 31 -6.51 -6.49 18.92
CA ASP A 31 -7.47 -7.53 18.52
C ASP A 31 -7.45 -7.77 17.00
N VAL A 32 -7.22 -6.70 16.23
CA VAL A 32 -7.18 -6.68 14.76
C VAL A 32 -5.99 -5.83 14.32
N VAL A 33 -5.13 -6.38 13.49
CA VAL A 33 -4.01 -5.65 12.87
C VAL A 33 -4.22 -5.67 11.36
N VAL A 34 -4.36 -4.48 10.76
CA VAL A 34 -4.40 -4.34 9.29
C VAL A 34 -2.98 -4.10 8.80
N ALA A 35 -2.52 -4.93 7.89
CA ALA A 35 -1.16 -4.88 7.37
C ALA A 35 -1.12 -4.99 5.85
N ASP A 36 -0.12 -4.36 5.25
CA ASP A 36 0.20 -4.55 3.84
C ASP A 36 1.46 -5.42 3.64
N SER A 37 1.48 -6.14 2.54
CA SER A 37 2.59 -7.03 2.19
C SER A 37 2.65 -7.27 0.67
N PRO A 38 3.79 -7.72 0.11
CA PRO A 38 3.87 -8.08 -1.31
C PRO A 38 3.01 -9.29 -1.68
N GLY A 39 2.57 -10.05 -0.70
CA GLY A 39 1.73 -11.25 -0.82
C GLY A 39 1.51 -11.88 0.54
N VAL A 40 0.82 -13.03 0.60
CA VAL A 40 0.70 -13.78 1.85
C VAL A 40 2.07 -14.20 2.33
N LEU A 41 2.43 -13.79 3.55
CA LEU A 41 3.70 -14.14 4.16
C LEU A 41 3.54 -15.47 4.92
N PRO A 42 4.31 -16.51 4.56
CA PRO A 42 4.24 -17.80 5.25
C PRO A 42 4.44 -17.71 6.77
N GLY A 43 5.33 -16.83 7.21
CA GLY A 43 5.64 -16.61 8.62
C GLY A 43 4.44 -16.21 9.49
N TRP A 44 3.39 -15.61 8.93
CA TRP A 44 2.18 -15.30 9.70
C TRP A 44 1.39 -16.56 10.07
N ALA A 45 1.23 -17.48 9.11
CA ALA A 45 0.58 -18.77 9.36
C ALA A 45 1.42 -19.67 10.27
N GLU A 46 2.76 -19.69 10.11
CA GLU A 46 3.70 -20.42 10.95
C GLU A 46 3.65 -19.95 12.41
N ARG A 47 3.34 -18.69 12.65
CA ARG A 47 3.11 -18.11 13.98
C ARG A 47 1.69 -18.37 14.51
N GLY A 48 0.88 -19.16 13.79
CA GLY A 48 -0.47 -19.54 14.17
C GLY A 48 -1.48 -18.41 14.11
N LEU A 49 -1.21 -17.32 13.34
CA LEU A 49 -2.15 -16.22 13.19
C LEU A 49 -3.28 -16.56 12.22
N ALA A 50 -4.48 -16.11 12.52
CA ALA A 50 -5.58 -16.05 11.58
C ALA A 50 -5.35 -14.86 10.63
N VAL A 51 -5.34 -15.14 9.33
CA VAL A 51 -5.09 -14.16 8.27
C VAL A 51 -6.31 -14.07 7.36
N VAL A 52 -6.85 -12.87 7.21
CA VAL A 52 -7.95 -12.58 6.29
C VAL A 52 -7.47 -11.58 5.24
N GLN A 53 -7.44 -12.00 3.97
CA GLN A 53 -7.15 -11.08 2.88
C GLN A 53 -8.34 -10.15 2.65
N LEU A 54 -8.08 -8.85 2.59
CA LEU A 54 -9.10 -7.84 2.32
C LEU A 54 -9.15 -7.51 0.83
N MET A 55 -8.04 -6.99 0.30
CA MET A 55 -7.95 -6.55 -1.10
C MET A 55 -6.51 -6.58 -1.60
N ARG A 56 -6.35 -6.55 -2.92
CA ARG A 56 -5.07 -6.34 -3.59
C ARG A 56 -5.05 -4.96 -4.23
N GLU A 57 -4.27 -4.07 -3.67
CA GLU A 57 -4.13 -2.71 -4.18
C GLU A 57 -3.01 -2.63 -5.22
N PRO A 58 -3.30 -2.15 -6.44
CA PRO A 58 -2.28 -1.82 -7.43
C PRO A 58 -1.40 -0.66 -6.93
N LEU A 59 -0.15 -0.67 -7.36
CA LEU A 59 0.80 0.41 -7.12
C LEU A 59 1.14 1.05 -8.48
N ASP A 60 0.91 2.34 -8.58
CA ASP A 60 1.05 3.12 -9.80
C ASP A 60 2.30 4.01 -9.75
N ILE A 61 2.69 4.53 -10.91
CA ILE A 61 3.72 5.56 -11.01
C ILE A 61 3.05 6.92 -10.84
N ALA A 62 3.46 7.64 -9.82
CA ALA A 62 3.08 9.02 -9.58
C ALA A 62 4.05 9.98 -10.30
N LEU A 63 3.50 10.91 -11.04
CA LEU A 63 4.18 11.90 -11.85
C LEU A 63 3.72 13.30 -11.47
N PRO A 64 4.55 14.34 -11.57
CA PRO A 64 4.06 15.71 -11.49
C PRO A 64 3.00 15.99 -12.57
N GLU A 65 2.04 16.85 -12.27
CA GLU A 65 1.11 17.33 -13.28
C GLU A 65 1.88 18.00 -14.45
N GLY A 66 1.49 17.68 -15.69
CA GLY A 66 2.20 18.16 -16.90
C GLY A 66 3.46 17.36 -17.27
N HIS A 67 3.82 16.32 -16.52
CA HIS A 67 4.95 15.46 -16.90
C HIS A 67 4.72 14.79 -18.27
N PRO A 68 5.75 14.72 -19.17
CA PRO A 68 5.57 14.15 -20.52
C PRO A 68 5.01 12.73 -20.54
N LEU A 69 5.43 11.87 -19.59
CA LEU A 69 4.90 10.51 -19.44
C LEU A 69 3.42 10.46 -19.04
N GLY A 70 2.88 11.55 -18.53
CA GLY A 70 1.46 11.66 -18.16
C GLY A 70 0.50 11.56 -19.35
N ALA A 71 0.95 11.75 -20.59
CA ALA A 71 0.15 11.53 -21.79
C ALA A 71 -0.11 10.04 -22.11
N ARG A 72 0.65 9.13 -21.50
CA ARG A 72 0.48 7.69 -21.70
C ARG A 72 -0.62 7.13 -20.80
N SER A 73 -1.30 6.09 -21.24
CA SER A 73 -2.29 5.37 -20.45
C SER A 73 -1.68 4.41 -19.41
N SER A 74 -0.45 3.94 -19.65
CA SER A 74 0.32 3.10 -18.74
C SER A 74 1.81 3.27 -19.02
N LEU A 75 2.66 2.86 -18.08
CA LEU A 75 4.11 2.97 -18.15
C LEU A 75 4.75 1.60 -17.98
N SER A 76 5.79 1.34 -18.77
CA SER A 76 6.66 0.18 -18.65
C SER A 76 7.98 0.55 -17.96
N PRO A 77 8.79 -0.41 -17.48
CA PRO A 77 10.13 -0.13 -16.98
C PRO A 77 10.98 0.71 -17.93
N ALA A 78 10.94 0.43 -19.22
CA ALA A 78 11.72 1.15 -20.24
C ALA A 78 11.38 2.65 -20.32
N ASP A 79 10.11 3.03 -20.05
CA ASP A 79 9.70 4.43 -20.03
C ASP A 79 10.28 5.19 -18.83
N LEU A 80 10.74 4.46 -17.80
CA LEU A 80 11.17 4.98 -16.51
C LEU A 80 12.71 5.01 -16.34
N ALA A 81 13.47 4.56 -17.35
CA ALA A 81 14.93 4.37 -17.26
C ALA A 81 15.69 5.64 -16.86
N ASP A 82 15.31 6.81 -17.42
CA ASP A 82 16.01 8.07 -17.22
C ASP A 82 15.36 8.97 -16.15
N GLN A 83 14.41 8.45 -15.39
CA GLN A 83 13.66 9.25 -14.42
C GLN A 83 14.42 9.39 -13.10
N THR A 84 14.20 10.54 -12.44
CA THR A 84 14.62 10.75 -11.05
C THR A 84 13.53 10.30 -10.11
N TRP A 85 13.88 9.53 -9.06
CA TRP A 85 12.94 8.90 -8.17
C TRP A 85 12.95 9.52 -6.77
N ILE A 86 11.77 9.64 -6.22
CA ILE A 86 11.55 9.73 -4.78
C ILE A 86 11.20 8.30 -4.34
N GLY A 87 12.18 7.63 -3.71
CA GLY A 87 12.05 6.24 -3.28
C GLY A 87 11.56 6.10 -1.85
N THR A 88 11.22 4.87 -1.46
CA THR A 88 11.06 4.49 -0.06
C THR A 88 12.38 4.00 0.52
N PRO A 89 12.56 3.94 1.85
CA PRO A 89 13.71 3.29 2.47
C PRO A 89 13.95 1.88 1.93
N GLU A 90 15.21 1.46 1.91
CA GLU A 90 15.61 0.17 1.33
C GLU A 90 14.96 -1.01 2.07
N GLY A 91 14.60 -2.03 1.31
CA GLY A 91 13.98 -3.24 1.84
C GLY A 91 12.46 -3.16 2.05
N LEU A 92 11.86 -1.97 1.95
CA LEU A 92 10.41 -1.81 2.06
C LEU A 92 9.66 -2.34 0.83
N PRO A 93 8.35 -2.57 0.94
CA PRO A 93 7.56 -3.12 -0.16
C PRO A 93 7.71 -2.38 -1.49
N PHE A 94 7.71 -1.03 -1.47
CA PHE A 94 7.81 -0.23 -2.71
C PHE A 94 9.25 -0.20 -3.27
N ASP A 95 10.27 -0.21 -2.41
CA ASP A 95 11.66 -0.36 -2.86
C ASP A 95 11.87 -1.67 -3.63
N ARG A 96 11.22 -2.76 -3.21
CA ARG A 96 11.27 -4.04 -3.94
C ARG A 96 10.70 -3.96 -5.35
N ILE A 97 9.68 -3.11 -5.56
CA ILE A 97 9.12 -2.87 -6.90
C ILE A 97 10.10 -2.05 -7.73
N LEU A 98 10.71 -1.01 -7.14
CA LEU A 98 11.75 -0.24 -7.79
C LEU A 98 12.92 -1.14 -8.24
N ARG A 99 13.35 -2.08 -7.38
CA ARG A 99 14.38 -3.08 -7.74
C ARG A 99 13.97 -3.97 -8.92
N ARG A 100 12.67 -4.29 -9.06
CA ARG A 100 12.18 -5.04 -10.25
C ARG A 100 12.23 -4.20 -11.52
N ILE A 101 11.93 -2.90 -11.42
CA ILE A 101 12.07 -1.96 -12.54
C ILE A 101 13.54 -1.85 -12.95
N GLU A 102 14.46 -1.68 -12.01
CA GLU A 102 15.90 -1.68 -12.25
C GLU A 102 16.36 -2.97 -12.94
N GLY A 103 15.92 -4.12 -12.44
CA GLY A 103 16.24 -5.43 -13.02
C GLY A 103 15.74 -5.58 -14.45
N ALA A 104 14.56 -5.05 -14.76
CA ALA A 104 14.00 -5.06 -16.11
C ALA A 104 14.76 -4.11 -17.07
N ASN A 105 15.26 -2.99 -16.55
CA ASN A 105 16.02 -2.01 -17.34
C ASN A 105 17.51 -2.33 -17.45
N GLY A 106 18.04 -3.21 -16.60
CA GLY A 106 19.46 -3.50 -16.51
C GLY A 106 20.32 -2.34 -15.96
N THR A 107 19.69 -1.29 -15.42
CA THR A 107 20.35 -0.10 -14.88
C THR A 107 19.72 0.32 -13.55
N PRO A 108 20.53 0.82 -12.59
CA PRO A 108 20.02 1.31 -11.32
C PRO A 108 19.20 2.60 -11.53
N ALA A 109 18.17 2.78 -10.70
CA ALA A 109 17.37 3.98 -10.66
C ALA A 109 18.14 5.15 -10.02
N ARG A 110 17.96 6.35 -10.58
CA ARG A 110 18.51 7.57 -9.99
C ARG A 110 17.60 8.06 -8.87
N ILE A 111 17.93 7.74 -7.63
CA ILE A 111 17.15 8.10 -6.46
C ILE A 111 17.67 9.40 -5.87
N ALA A 112 16.84 10.45 -5.86
CA ALA A 112 17.18 11.73 -5.27
C ALA A 112 17.00 11.71 -3.74
N GLN A 113 15.92 11.13 -3.25
CA GLN A 113 15.56 11.11 -1.83
C GLN A 113 14.76 9.86 -1.49
N ARG A 114 14.70 9.51 -0.20
CA ARG A 114 13.93 8.37 0.31
C ARG A 114 13.09 8.79 1.51
N PHE A 115 11.78 8.50 1.46
CA PHE A 115 10.83 8.75 2.54
C PHE A 115 9.90 7.57 2.72
N ALA A 116 9.50 7.32 3.99
CA ALA A 116 8.54 6.28 4.32
C ALA A 116 7.09 6.80 4.24
N ASP A 117 6.88 8.09 4.51
CA ASP A 117 5.57 8.74 4.53
C ASP A 117 5.11 9.07 3.11
N ASN A 118 3.97 8.48 2.69
CA ASN A 118 3.41 8.69 1.36
C ASN A 118 2.98 10.15 1.12
N GLY A 119 2.51 10.87 2.14
CA GLY A 119 2.10 12.28 2.00
C GLY A 119 3.29 13.20 1.69
N ILE A 120 4.45 12.91 2.29
CA ILE A 120 5.71 13.60 1.95
C ILE A 120 6.11 13.27 0.51
N VAL A 121 6.03 11.99 0.11
CA VAL A 121 6.34 11.54 -1.25
C VAL A 121 5.42 12.21 -2.26
N GLU A 122 4.10 12.24 -2.02
CA GLU A 122 3.12 12.93 -2.87
C GLU A 122 3.48 14.42 -3.06
N SER A 123 3.79 15.10 -1.96
CA SER A 123 4.15 16.53 -2.00
C SER A 123 5.42 16.80 -2.80
N LEU A 124 6.43 15.93 -2.69
CA LEU A 124 7.68 16.06 -3.45
C LEU A 124 7.48 15.76 -4.94
N VAL A 125 6.65 14.77 -5.28
CA VAL A 125 6.27 14.48 -6.67
C VAL A 125 5.52 15.67 -7.27
N ALA A 126 4.52 16.19 -6.58
CA ALA A 126 3.75 17.36 -7.04
C ALA A 126 4.64 18.59 -7.27
N ALA A 127 5.66 18.78 -6.42
CA ALA A 127 6.65 19.83 -6.56
C ALA A 127 7.69 19.60 -7.69
N GLY A 128 7.64 18.45 -8.39
CA GLY A 128 8.52 18.16 -9.52
C GLY A 128 9.91 17.64 -9.13
N HIS A 129 10.12 17.19 -7.89
CA HIS A 129 11.42 16.67 -7.43
C HIS A 129 11.75 15.28 -7.96
N GLY A 130 10.78 14.57 -8.55
CA GLY A 130 10.95 13.27 -9.15
C GLY A 130 9.62 12.55 -9.34
N ILE A 131 9.69 11.28 -9.70
CA ILE A 131 8.55 10.36 -9.80
C ILE A 131 8.59 9.38 -8.64
N ALA A 132 7.46 8.72 -8.33
CA ALA A 132 7.39 7.75 -7.24
C ALA A 132 6.48 6.57 -7.56
N ILE A 133 6.57 5.51 -6.75
CA ILE A 133 5.59 4.42 -6.69
C ILE A 133 4.64 4.73 -5.55
N LEU A 134 3.33 4.83 -5.83
CA LEU A 134 2.30 5.12 -4.83
C LEU A 134 1.09 4.18 -4.95
N PRO A 135 0.34 3.97 -3.86
CA PRO A 135 -0.85 3.13 -3.87
C PRO A 135 -1.98 3.79 -4.64
N ARG A 136 -2.62 3.05 -5.56
CA ARG A 136 -3.68 3.59 -6.44
C ARG A 136 -4.88 4.14 -5.69
N TYR A 137 -5.31 3.45 -4.63
CA TYR A 137 -6.60 3.76 -4.00
C TYR A 137 -6.52 4.84 -2.94
N THR A 138 -5.33 5.10 -2.41
CA THR A 138 -5.12 6.08 -1.33
C THR A 138 -4.41 7.34 -1.80
N THR A 139 -3.80 7.33 -2.99
CA THR A 139 -3.14 8.50 -3.57
C THR A 139 -4.19 9.50 -4.07
N ARG A 140 -4.05 10.74 -3.66
CA ARG A 140 -4.92 11.86 -4.07
C ARG A 140 -4.33 12.51 -5.32
N ASP A 141 -4.55 11.87 -6.49
CA ASP A 141 -4.13 12.49 -7.74
C ASP A 141 -5.03 13.70 -8.12
N ARG A 142 -4.49 14.61 -8.94
CA ARG A 142 -5.10 15.86 -9.42
C ARG A 142 -5.42 16.93 -8.36
N GLU A 143 -5.93 16.57 -7.19
CA GLU A 143 -6.17 17.55 -6.12
C GLU A 143 -4.85 18.14 -5.58
N ASN A 144 -3.77 17.38 -5.67
CA ASN A 144 -2.46 17.72 -5.12
C ASN A 144 -1.39 18.05 -6.18
N GLY A 145 -1.75 18.23 -7.47
CA GLY A 145 -0.80 18.56 -8.54
C GLY A 145 0.06 17.40 -9.01
N LEU A 146 -0.40 16.18 -8.82
CA LEU A 146 0.22 14.96 -9.36
C LEU A 146 -0.80 14.15 -10.17
N ILE A 147 -0.30 13.25 -11.01
CA ILE A 147 -1.10 12.28 -11.76
C ILE A 147 -0.51 10.90 -11.59
N THR A 148 -1.34 9.87 -11.60
CA THR A 148 -0.89 8.47 -11.53
C THR A 148 -1.06 7.76 -12.86
N ARG A 149 -0.17 6.79 -13.14
CA ARG A 149 -0.25 5.92 -14.31
C ARG A 149 0.04 4.48 -13.92
N PRO A 150 -0.78 3.51 -14.38
CA PRO A 150 -0.55 2.09 -14.16
C PRO A 150 0.84 1.66 -14.63
N LEU A 151 1.53 0.88 -13.78
CA LEU A 151 2.79 0.23 -14.13
C LEU A 151 2.51 -1.13 -14.77
N THR A 152 3.09 -1.37 -15.94
CA THR A 152 3.01 -2.62 -16.68
C THR A 152 4.39 -3.29 -16.82
N GLY A 153 4.42 -4.56 -17.22
CA GLY A 153 5.68 -5.29 -17.43
C GLY A 153 6.36 -5.82 -16.17
N VAL A 154 5.98 -5.31 -14.98
CA VAL A 154 6.39 -5.84 -13.68
C VAL A 154 5.19 -5.92 -12.74
N ARG A 155 5.24 -6.88 -11.80
CA ARG A 155 4.18 -6.97 -10.80
C ARG A 155 4.33 -5.85 -9.77
N ALA A 156 3.37 -4.94 -9.72
CA ALA A 156 3.32 -3.81 -8.81
C ALA A 156 1.97 -3.79 -8.07
N SER A 157 1.91 -4.43 -6.93
CA SER A 157 0.74 -4.45 -6.05
C SER A 157 1.15 -4.82 -4.63
N ARG A 158 0.32 -4.40 -3.65
CA ARG A 158 0.39 -4.87 -2.27
C ARG A 158 -0.90 -5.59 -1.90
N LEU A 159 -0.79 -6.56 -0.99
CA LEU A 159 -1.92 -7.27 -0.41
C LEU A 159 -2.22 -6.64 0.94
N ILE A 160 -3.44 -6.16 1.13
CA ILE A 160 -3.94 -5.68 2.41
C ILE A 160 -4.61 -6.87 3.11
N SER A 161 -4.19 -7.15 4.33
CA SER A 161 -4.68 -8.28 5.12
C SER A 161 -4.97 -7.88 6.55
N VAL A 162 -5.89 -8.59 7.18
CA VAL A 162 -6.12 -8.56 8.62
C VAL A 162 -5.38 -9.72 9.26
N LEU A 163 -4.66 -9.43 10.32
CA LEU A 163 -4.00 -10.40 11.18
C LEU A 163 -4.65 -10.39 12.55
N MET A 164 -4.87 -11.57 13.12
CA MET A 164 -5.48 -11.75 14.43
C MET A 164 -4.92 -13.00 15.10
N ARG A 165 -4.95 -13.03 16.43
CA ARG A 165 -4.82 -14.27 17.14
C ARG A 165 -6.08 -15.12 16.97
N PRO A 166 -6.00 -16.46 16.85
CA PRO A 166 -7.16 -17.32 16.66
C PRO A 166 -8.24 -17.18 17.74
N ASP A 167 -7.82 -17.04 19.02
CA ASP A 167 -8.72 -16.84 20.15
C ASP A 167 -9.50 -15.51 20.07
N ARG A 168 -8.93 -14.50 19.46
CA ARG A 168 -9.59 -13.20 19.22
C ARG A 168 -10.48 -13.23 17.99
N ALA A 169 -10.10 -13.96 16.95
CA ALA A 169 -10.87 -14.10 15.72
C ALA A 169 -12.28 -14.69 15.96
N GLU A 170 -12.46 -15.49 17.01
CA GLU A 170 -13.75 -16.09 17.39
C GLU A 170 -14.71 -15.11 18.10
N ARG A 171 -14.23 -13.96 18.57
CA ARG A 171 -15.06 -12.96 19.25
C ARG A 171 -16.06 -12.32 18.29
N PRO A 172 -17.35 -12.20 18.67
CA PRO A 172 -18.38 -11.58 17.81
C PRO A 172 -18.01 -10.16 17.38
N SER A 173 -17.43 -9.35 18.28
CA SER A 173 -16.98 -7.98 18.00
C SER A 173 -15.88 -7.94 16.94
N VAL A 174 -14.91 -8.83 17.03
CA VAL A 174 -13.80 -8.92 16.07
C VAL A 174 -14.32 -9.36 14.69
N ARG A 175 -15.20 -10.38 14.65
CA ARG A 175 -15.84 -10.82 13.40
C ARG A 175 -16.61 -9.70 12.72
N ALA A 176 -17.32 -8.88 13.48
CA ALA A 176 -18.06 -7.74 12.93
C ALA A 176 -17.12 -6.69 12.32
N VAL A 177 -16.03 -6.36 13.00
CA VAL A 177 -15.00 -5.43 12.46
C VAL A 177 -14.40 -6.00 11.18
N VAL A 178 -14.02 -7.27 11.16
CA VAL A 178 -13.44 -7.92 9.98
C VAL A 178 -14.44 -7.94 8.82
N THR A 179 -15.73 -8.20 9.09
CA THR A 179 -16.78 -8.15 8.06
C THR A 179 -16.89 -6.74 7.48
N ALA A 180 -16.97 -5.72 8.34
CA ALA A 180 -17.03 -4.32 7.88
C ALA A 180 -15.81 -3.92 7.04
N LEU A 181 -14.60 -4.35 7.43
CA LEU A 181 -13.37 -4.11 6.66
C LEU A 181 -13.41 -4.81 5.29
N ARG A 182 -13.94 -6.05 5.21
CA ARG A 182 -14.08 -6.76 3.93
C ARG A 182 -15.10 -6.09 3.00
N ASP A 183 -16.24 -5.66 3.56
CA ASP A 183 -17.29 -4.99 2.80
C ASP A 183 -16.77 -3.66 2.24
N GLU A 184 -15.99 -2.93 3.03
CA GLU A 184 -15.38 -1.67 2.61
C GLU A 184 -14.31 -1.91 1.54
N ALA A 185 -13.43 -2.89 1.72
CA ALA A 185 -12.42 -3.26 0.73
C ALA A 185 -13.06 -3.64 -0.62
N ALA A 186 -14.15 -4.43 -0.60
CA ALA A 186 -14.87 -4.80 -1.81
C ALA A 186 -15.51 -3.57 -2.52
N ARG A 187 -16.02 -2.60 -1.73
CA ARG A 187 -16.52 -1.33 -2.30
C ARG A 187 -15.41 -0.52 -2.96
N PHE A 188 -14.25 -0.41 -2.30
CA PHE A 188 -13.08 0.28 -2.87
C PHE A 188 -12.62 -0.36 -4.19
N GLU A 189 -12.48 -1.68 -4.23
CA GLU A 189 -12.12 -2.39 -5.47
C GLU A 189 -13.14 -2.14 -6.58
N ALA A 190 -14.44 -2.22 -6.28
CA ALA A 190 -15.50 -2.00 -7.26
C ALA A 190 -15.49 -0.57 -7.84
N GLN A 191 -15.19 0.45 -7.03
CA GLN A 191 -15.12 1.84 -7.46
C GLN A 191 -13.92 2.14 -8.39
N HIS A 192 -12.86 1.33 -8.32
CA HIS A 192 -11.60 1.58 -9.03
C HIS A 192 -11.29 0.54 -10.12
N THR A 193 -12.21 -0.39 -10.38
CA THR A 193 -12.07 -1.45 -11.42
C THR A 193 -12.80 -1.08 -12.72
N GLY A 194 -13.31 0.15 -12.85
CA GLY A 194 -14.01 0.67 -14.02
C GLY A 194 -13.08 1.29 -15.08
#